data_9269df4d42f30168a0e37d62ff27ed39
#
_entry.id   9269df4d42f30168a0e37d62ff27ed39
#
_cell.length_a   1.000
_cell.length_b   1.000
_cell.length_c   1.000
_cell.angle_alpha   90.00
_cell.angle_beta   90.00
_cell.angle_gamma   90.00
#
_symmetry.space_group_name_H-M   'P 1'
#
loop_
_entity.id
_entity.type
_entity.pdbx_description
1 polymer ?
#
loop_
_entity_poly.entity_id
_entity_poly.type
_entity_poly.pdbx_seq_one_letter_code
_entity_poly.pdbx_strand_id
1 'polypeptide(L)'
;MEHVNQIISKREKENIMKKLKKLFAVMLSLVMVLAMGITSFADTTVQIKLNGLEDADTVHILQIIAPNTSTTSGWEFIHGAGAKYAEAYGVADTPENEQAIIWGLIQYQASENSQTVTLPTGVTPIAADATKIAAALEKVESLSGFVPTDSKTSTDVTSAGIYAIKAAGSAYTYKTMSAYVSFGNVESDNYPALTGTTVTAKKSPLKVTKVTKDTDNAVAIGDIVTYEIEAYVPVIAPSNTDNRTFTITDTITGADYYLDGVGAIKRIVVDDVDRTADFALVPNGNTFTIDFSSLVASSYNEHAGEKIVITYTAKVTDVTVNNEAKGHYANTDITGNEVNLYTGSIELTKVDAADESKTLAGATFNVTKEGIDNPLKFTKDTEDGAYKYDPENGSADIVTDNNGKLVVKGLDKGNYHFTETVAPTGYSINTDGLDVALTYDGEKATANFSSTGAQNTVKDSTLNALPATGGIGTTIFTIVGCGIMIAAAGLFFASRRKENR
;
A
#
# COMPACT_ATOMS: atom_id res chain seq x y z
N MET A 1 -49.48 -8.66 17.11
CA MET A 1 -49.80 -8.25 15.74
C MET A 1 -48.58 -8.10 14.83
N GLU A 2 -47.46 -7.61 15.30
CA GLU A 2 -46.22 -7.48 14.49
C GLU A 2 -45.64 -8.82 13.99
N HIS A 3 -45.70 -9.87 14.80
CA HIS A 3 -45.17 -11.18 14.43
C HIS A 3 -45.97 -11.90 13.34
N VAL A 4 -47.28 -11.62 13.26
CA VAL A 4 -48.17 -12.16 12.22
C VAL A 4 -47.96 -11.43 10.89
N ASN A 5 -47.69 -10.13 10.92
CA ASN A 5 -47.37 -9.34 9.71
C ASN A 5 -46.01 -9.70 9.09
N GLN A 6 -45.01 -10.05 9.90
CA GLN A 6 -43.74 -10.54 9.38
C GLN A 6 -43.84 -11.92 8.72
N ILE A 7 -44.67 -12.82 9.22
CA ILE A 7 -44.87 -14.16 8.64
C ILE A 7 -45.67 -14.09 7.34
N ILE A 8 -46.65 -13.17 7.24
CA ILE A 8 -47.43 -12.93 6.01
C ILE A 8 -46.52 -12.33 4.93
N SER A 9 -45.67 -11.32 5.27
CA SER A 9 -44.72 -10.72 4.34
C SER A 9 -43.67 -11.73 3.83
N LYS A 10 -43.24 -12.65 4.66
CA LYS A 10 -42.28 -13.68 4.26
C LYS A 10 -42.88 -14.73 3.32
N ARG A 11 -44.12 -15.15 3.58
CA ARG A 11 -44.86 -16.06 2.68
C ARG A 11 -45.22 -15.43 1.34
N GLU A 12 -45.57 -14.14 1.32
CA GLU A 12 -45.82 -13.43 0.07
C GLU A 12 -44.57 -13.28 -0.78
N LYS A 13 -43.40 -12.96 -0.17
CA LYS A 13 -42.10 -12.93 -0.87
C LYS A 13 -41.70 -14.30 -1.41
N GLU A 14 -41.91 -15.37 -0.66
CA GLU A 14 -41.65 -16.75 -1.13
C GLU A 14 -42.59 -17.15 -2.29
N ASN A 15 -43.85 -16.75 -2.25
CA ASN A 15 -44.80 -17.03 -3.32
C ASN A 15 -44.53 -16.19 -4.58
N ILE A 16 -44.08 -14.94 -4.41
CA ILE A 16 -43.67 -14.09 -5.54
C ILE A 16 -42.37 -14.66 -6.15
N MET A 17 -41.42 -15.11 -5.35
CA MET A 17 -40.19 -15.77 -5.86
C MET A 17 -40.48 -17.11 -6.55
N LYS A 18 -41.44 -17.90 -6.05
CA LYS A 18 -41.86 -19.14 -6.73
C LYS A 18 -42.58 -18.87 -8.04
N LYS A 19 -43.39 -17.78 -8.11
CA LYS A 19 -44.05 -17.34 -9.35
C LYS A 19 -43.03 -16.77 -10.35
N LEU A 20 -42.06 -15.99 -9.89
CA LEU A 20 -40.94 -15.50 -10.72
C LEU A 20 -40.10 -16.65 -11.27
N LYS A 21 -39.74 -17.65 -10.44
CA LYS A 21 -39.00 -18.82 -10.90
C LYS A 21 -39.79 -19.65 -11.92
N LYS A 22 -41.12 -19.77 -11.76
CA LYS A 22 -41.98 -20.42 -12.76
C LYS A 22 -42.14 -19.59 -14.04
N LEU A 23 -42.19 -18.27 -13.93
CA LEU A 23 -42.24 -17.38 -15.08
C LEU A 23 -40.91 -17.40 -15.87
N PHE A 24 -39.78 -17.43 -15.15
CA PHE A 24 -38.45 -17.63 -15.76
C PHE A 24 -38.31 -18.98 -16.45
N ALA A 25 -38.82 -20.05 -15.82
CA ALA A 25 -38.80 -21.39 -16.44
C ALA A 25 -39.71 -21.44 -17.69
N VAL A 26 -40.84 -20.72 -17.69
CA VAL A 26 -41.75 -20.65 -18.84
C VAL A 26 -41.18 -19.72 -19.94
N MET A 27 -40.50 -18.61 -19.60
CA MET A 27 -39.75 -17.82 -20.59
C MET A 27 -38.58 -18.58 -21.21
N LEU A 28 -37.83 -19.34 -20.41
CA LEU A 28 -36.76 -20.20 -20.92
C LEU A 28 -37.28 -21.29 -21.85
N SER A 29 -38.45 -21.85 -21.55
CA SER A 29 -39.12 -22.84 -22.42
C SER A 29 -39.76 -22.21 -23.68
N LEU A 30 -40.16 -20.95 -23.64
CA LEU A 30 -40.75 -20.26 -24.81
C LEU A 30 -39.67 -19.81 -25.82
N VAL A 31 -38.47 -19.46 -25.36
CA VAL A 31 -37.30 -19.19 -26.21
C VAL A 31 -36.80 -20.47 -26.88
N MET A 32 -36.93 -21.64 -26.23
CA MET A 32 -36.62 -22.93 -26.80
C MET A 32 -37.62 -23.39 -27.89
N VAL A 33 -38.89 -22.94 -27.86
CA VAL A 33 -39.93 -23.35 -28.82
C VAL A 33 -39.82 -22.64 -30.18
N LEU A 34 -39.21 -21.46 -30.25
CA LEU A 34 -38.97 -20.74 -31.53
C LEU A 34 -37.74 -21.25 -32.31
N ALA A 35 -36.89 -22.05 -31.69
CA ALA A 35 -35.73 -22.69 -32.34
C ALA A 35 -36.00 -24.10 -32.89
N MET A 36 -37.27 -24.60 -32.83
CA MET A 36 -37.64 -25.93 -33.33
C MET A 36 -37.89 -25.96 -34.87
N GLY A 37 -36.91 -25.62 -35.62
CA GLY A 37 -36.88 -25.83 -37.07
C GLY A 37 -35.64 -26.56 -37.58
N ILE A 38 -34.76 -26.99 -36.67
CA ILE A 38 -33.45 -27.55 -37.02
C ILE A 38 -33.35 -28.98 -36.50
N THR A 39 -33.04 -29.88 -37.40
CA THR A 39 -32.77 -31.30 -37.21
C THR A 39 -31.97 -31.57 -35.94
N SER A 40 -32.59 -32.29 -35.02
CA SER A 40 -32.11 -32.87 -33.81
C SER A 40 -30.60 -32.83 -33.56
N PHE A 41 -30.14 -31.81 -32.83
CA PHE A 41 -29.14 -32.15 -31.84
C PHE A 41 -29.85 -33.07 -30.85
N ALA A 42 -29.46 -34.34 -30.76
CA ALA A 42 -29.93 -35.21 -29.69
C ALA A 42 -29.79 -34.40 -28.38
N ASP A 43 -30.59 -34.70 -27.34
CA ASP A 43 -30.58 -34.07 -26.01
C ASP A 43 -29.21 -34.14 -25.30
N THR A 44 -28.14 -33.65 -25.94
CA THR A 44 -26.76 -33.63 -25.48
C THR A 44 -26.46 -32.28 -24.92
N THR A 45 -26.38 -32.21 -23.64
CA THR A 45 -25.81 -31.06 -22.91
C THR A 45 -24.30 -31.16 -22.96
N VAL A 46 -23.62 -30.05 -23.24
CA VAL A 46 -22.16 -29.94 -23.13
C VAL A 46 -21.78 -28.84 -22.19
N GLN A 47 -20.60 -28.96 -21.63
CA GLN A 47 -20.13 -28.06 -20.59
C GLN A 47 -19.17 -27.03 -21.15
N ILE A 48 -19.40 -25.76 -20.80
CA ILE A 48 -18.40 -24.70 -20.86
C ILE A 48 -17.69 -24.70 -19.49
N LYS A 49 -16.39 -25.03 -19.47
CA LYS A 49 -15.53 -24.91 -18.30
C LYS A 49 -15.05 -23.47 -18.15
N LEU A 50 -15.07 -22.95 -16.94
CA LEU A 50 -14.74 -21.57 -16.59
C LEU A 50 -13.55 -21.54 -15.64
N ASN A 51 -12.36 -21.26 -16.17
CA ASN A 51 -11.13 -21.21 -15.39
C ASN A 51 -10.83 -19.78 -14.91
N GLY A 52 -10.43 -19.63 -13.64
CA GLY A 52 -10.00 -18.34 -13.08
C GLY A 52 -11.16 -17.43 -12.67
N LEU A 53 -12.39 -17.96 -12.58
CA LEU A 53 -13.58 -17.25 -12.09
C LEU A 53 -14.00 -17.65 -10.68
N GLU A 54 -13.21 -18.46 -10.00
CA GLU A 54 -13.49 -18.96 -8.65
C GLU A 54 -13.69 -17.81 -7.63
N ASP A 55 -12.93 -16.73 -7.81
CA ASP A 55 -12.96 -15.53 -6.96
C ASP A 55 -14.06 -14.51 -7.35
N ALA A 56 -14.79 -14.74 -8.45
CA ALA A 56 -15.85 -13.84 -8.85
C ALA A 56 -17.04 -13.92 -7.88
N ASP A 57 -17.70 -12.79 -7.62
CA ASP A 57 -18.94 -12.78 -6.84
C ASP A 57 -20.10 -13.31 -7.69
N THR A 58 -20.14 -12.90 -8.96
CA THR A 58 -21.16 -13.31 -9.93
C THR A 58 -20.54 -13.67 -11.27
N VAL A 59 -21.10 -14.66 -11.95
CA VAL A 59 -20.77 -15.03 -13.33
C VAL A 59 -22.06 -15.20 -14.11
N HIS A 60 -22.16 -14.58 -15.30
CA HIS A 60 -23.34 -14.62 -16.15
C HIS A 60 -22.95 -14.97 -17.59
N ILE A 61 -23.86 -15.63 -18.30
CA ILE A 61 -23.69 -16.07 -19.69
C ILE A 61 -24.83 -15.60 -20.58
N LEU A 62 -24.52 -15.29 -21.82
CA LEU A 62 -25.50 -14.94 -22.86
C LEU A 62 -25.05 -15.57 -24.18
N GLN A 63 -25.89 -16.36 -24.85
CA GLN A 63 -25.64 -16.76 -26.23
C GLN A 63 -25.79 -15.54 -27.14
N ILE A 64 -24.80 -15.26 -27.97
CA ILE A 64 -24.77 -14.08 -28.86
C ILE A 64 -24.78 -14.44 -30.35
N ILE A 65 -24.37 -15.67 -30.70
CA ILE A 65 -24.51 -16.23 -32.04
C ILE A 65 -25.18 -17.61 -31.88
N ALA A 66 -26.18 -17.85 -32.68
CA ALA A 66 -26.95 -19.09 -32.68
C ALA A 66 -26.99 -19.71 -34.13
N PRO A 67 -27.29 -21.01 -34.26
CA PRO A 67 -27.52 -21.64 -35.55
C PRO A 67 -28.71 -21.06 -36.27
N ASN A 68 -28.55 -20.79 -37.60
CA ASN A 68 -29.65 -20.38 -38.47
C ASN A 68 -29.36 -20.86 -39.94
N THR A 69 -30.02 -21.91 -40.38
CA THR A 69 -29.85 -22.48 -41.73
C THR A 69 -30.35 -21.57 -42.83
N SER A 70 -31.06 -20.50 -42.55
CA SER A 70 -31.54 -19.54 -43.55
C SER A 70 -30.48 -18.50 -43.93
N THR A 71 -29.35 -18.46 -43.23
CA THR A 71 -28.25 -17.51 -43.48
C THR A 71 -27.13 -18.15 -44.30
N THR A 72 -26.31 -17.32 -44.95
CA THR A 72 -25.19 -17.82 -45.77
C THR A 72 -24.09 -18.52 -45.00
N SER A 73 -23.95 -18.18 -43.68
CA SER A 73 -22.94 -18.78 -42.81
C SER A 73 -23.48 -19.96 -42.01
N GLY A 74 -24.79 -20.18 -41.96
CA GLY A 74 -25.45 -21.09 -41.03
C GLY A 74 -25.62 -20.52 -39.62
N TRP A 75 -25.25 -19.26 -39.38
CA TRP A 75 -25.26 -18.60 -38.07
C TRP A 75 -25.90 -17.23 -38.13
N GLU A 76 -26.48 -16.78 -37.03
CA GLU A 76 -26.99 -15.44 -36.87
C GLU A 76 -26.60 -14.82 -35.50
N PHE A 77 -26.46 -13.51 -35.48
CA PHE A 77 -26.41 -12.78 -34.22
C PHE A 77 -27.81 -12.74 -33.58
N ILE A 78 -27.84 -12.93 -32.27
CA ILE A 78 -29.07 -12.85 -31.47
C ILE A 78 -28.93 -11.82 -30.35
N HIS A 79 -30.04 -11.42 -29.73
CA HIS A 79 -30.09 -10.47 -28.61
C HIS A 79 -29.50 -9.08 -28.90
N GLY A 80 -29.40 -8.67 -30.18
CA GLY A 80 -28.80 -7.39 -30.58
C GLY A 80 -27.27 -7.37 -30.58
N ALA A 81 -26.65 -8.54 -30.51
CA ALA A 81 -25.19 -8.63 -30.54
C ALA A 81 -24.60 -8.19 -31.89
N GLY A 82 -25.34 -8.36 -33.00
CA GLY A 82 -24.92 -7.89 -34.34
C GLY A 82 -24.60 -6.41 -34.37
N ALA A 83 -25.49 -5.57 -33.83
CA ALA A 83 -25.27 -4.12 -33.71
C ALA A 83 -24.00 -3.77 -32.92
N LYS A 84 -23.69 -4.53 -31.84
CA LYS A 84 -22.48 -4.32 -31.04
C LYS A 84 -21.20 -4.70 -31.77
N TYR A 85 -21.26 -5.80 -32.52
CA TYR A 85 -20.16 -6.20 -33.39
C TYR A 85 -19.97 -5.22 -34.55
N ALA A 86 -21.04 -4.80 -35.24
CA ALA A 86 -20.97 -3.82 -36.31
C ALA A 86 -20.34 -2.50 -35.82
N GLU A 87 -20.76 -2.02 -34.65
CA GLU A 87 -20.17 -0.83 -34.03
C GLU A 87 -18.66 -1.01 -33.73
N ALA A 88 -18.26 -2.14 -33.15
CA ALA A 88 -16.85 -2.43 -32.83
C ALA A 88 -15.99 -2.58 -34.09
N TYR A 89 -16.57 -3.07 -35.21
CA TYR A 89 -15.87 -3.23 -36.48
C TYR A 89 -15.92 -1.97 -37.34
N GLY A 90 -16.62 -0.91 -36.90
CA GLY A 90 -16.72 0.35 -37.64
C GLY A 90 -17.54 0.26 -38.91
N VAL A 91 -18.53 -0.63 -38.97
CA VAL A 91 -19.40 -0.83 -40.15
C VAL A 91 -20.87 -0.55 -39.79
N ALA A 92 -21.71 -0.33 -40.79
CA ALA A 92 -23.15 -0.18 -40.59
C ALA A 92 -23.77 -1.49 -40.09
N ASP A 93 -24.75 -1.37 -39.20
CA ASP A 93 -25.55 -2.51 -38.71
C ASP A 93 -26.56 -2.91 -39.80
N THR A 94 -26.15 -3.85 -40.62
CA THR A 94 -26.98 -4.43 -41.69
C THR A 94 -26.80 -5.95 -41.74
N PRO A 95 -27.83 -6.71 -42.18
CA PRO A 95 -27.74 -8.17 -42.26
C PRO A 95 -26.53 -8.66 -43.08
N GLU A 96 -26.15 -7.92 -44.11
CA GLU A 96 -24.99 -8.26 -44.98
C GLU A 96 -23.67 -8.11 -44.19
N ASN A 97 -23.53 -7.02 -43.44
CA ASN A 97 -22.34 -6.78 -42.59
C ASN A 97 -22.27 -7.75 -41.43
N GLU A 98 -23.41 -8.08 -40.82
CA GLU A 98 -23.48 -9.10 -39.74
C GLU A 98 -22.99 -10.46 -40.28
N GLN A 99 -23.45 -10.89 -41.45
CA GLN A 99 -22.99 -12.12 -42.07
C GLN A 99 -21.50 -12.05 -42.47
N ALA A 100 -21.04 -10.91 -42.97
CA ALA A 100 -19.62 -10.71 -43.29
C ALA A 100 -18.71 -10.79 -42.07
N ILE A 101 -19.19 -10.24 -40.88
CA ILE A 101 -18.51 -10.36 -39.60
C ILE A 101 -18.49 -11.82 -39.14
N ILE A 102 -19.61 -12.54 -39.22
CA ILE A 102 -19.69 -13.95 -38.80
C ILE A 102 -18.72 -14.80 -39.62
N TRP A 103 -18.62 -14.59 -40.96
CA TRP A 103 -17.64 -15.24 -41.79
C TRP A 103 -16.19 -14.91 -41.40
N GLY A 104 -15.92 -13.67 -40.98
CA GLY A 104 -14.62 -13.29 -40.42
C GLY A 104 -14.30 -14.02 -39.10
N LEU A 105 -15.30 -14.20 -38.22
CA LEU A 105 -15.16 -14.97 -36.96
C LEU A 105 -14.91 -16.47 -37.25
N ILE A 106 -15.60 -17.04 -38.23
CA ILE A 106 -15.38 -18.45 -38.66
C ILE A 106 -13.94 -18.64 -39.17
N GLN A 107 -13.44 -17.72 -40.01
CA GLN A 107 -12.06 -17.77 -40.49
C GLN A 107 -11.05 -17.59 -39.39
N TYR A 108 -11.30 -16.66 -38.46
CA TYR A 108 -10.45 -16.43 -37.28
C TYR A 108 -10.36 -17.70 -36.42
N GLN A 109 -11.50 -18.28 -36.08
CA GLN A 109 -11.55 -19.50 -35.25
C GLN A 109 -10.86 -20.70 -35.96
N ALA A 110 -11.01 -20.83 -37.28
CA ALA A 110 -10.34 -21.85 -38.05
C ALA A 110 -8.81 -21.65 -38.08
N SER A 111 -8.35 -20.41 -38.22
CA SER A 111 -6.92 -20.08 -38.22
C SER A 111 -6.26 -20.40 -36.86
N GLU A 112 -6.92 -20.13 -35.77
CA GLU A 112 -6.47 -20.49 -34.37
C GLU A 112 -6.30 -22.03 -34.25
N ASN A 113 -7.12 -22.82 -34.97
CA ASN A 113 -7.05 -24.26 -34.99
C ASN A 113 -6.23 -24.84 -36.15
N SER A 114 -5.45 -24.01 -36.88
CA SER A 114 -4.67 -24.37 -38.05
C SER A 114 -5.52 -25.02 -39.18
N GLN A 115 -6.75 -24.57 -39.31
CA GLN A 115 -7.71 -25.02 -40.32
C GLN A 115 -7.95 -23.93 -41.38
N THR A 116 -8.38 -24.34 -42.57
CA THR A 116 -8.73 -23.44 -43.67
C THR A 116 -10.23 -23.54 -43.97
N VAL A 117 -10.89 -22.41 -44.17
CA VAL A 117 -12.31 -22.34 -44.53
C VAL A 117 -12.45 -21.90 -45.98
N THR A 118 -13.19 -22.67 -46.77
CA THR A 118 -13.56 -22.28 -48.12
C THR A 118 -14.82 -21.43 -48.08
N LEU A 119 -14.73 -20.19 -48.55
CA LEU A 119 -15.86 -19.29 -48.57
C LEU A 119 -16.81 -19.60 -49.73
N PRO A 120 -18.13 -19.43 -49.56
CA PRO A 120 -19.08 -19.46 -50.66
C PRO A 120 -18.79 -18.36 -51.70
N THR A 121 -19.17 -18.62 -52.94
CA THR A 121 -18.99 -17.64 -54.03
C THR A 121 -19.74 -16.34 -53.72
N GLY A 122 -19.05 -15.20 -53.81
CA GLY A 122 -19.63 -13.87 -53.59
C GLY A 122 -19.63 -13.40 -52.12
N VAL A 123 -19.15 -14.23 -51.19
CA VAL A 123 -18.97 -13.81 -49.79
C VAL A 123 -17.63 -13.11 -49.61
N THR A 124 -17.66 -11.89 -49.07
CA THR A 124 -16.47 -11.13 -48.65
C THR A 124 -16.52 -10.95 -47.12
N PRO A 125 -15.69 -11.68 -46.39
CA PRO A 125 -15.69 -11.55 -44.92
C PRO A 125 -15.09 -10.23 -44.46
N ILE A 126 -15.57 -9.70 -43.36
CA ILE A 126 -14.91 -8.62 -42.61
C ILE A 126 -13.93 -9.27 -41.66
N ALA A 127 -12.62 -9.06 -41.87
CA ALA A 127 -11.58 -9.73 -41.12
C ALA A 127 -11.72 -9.50 -39.61
N ALA A 128 -11.76 -10.59 -38.85
CA ALA A 128 -11.74 -10.60 -37.41
C ALA A 128 -10.29 -10.72 -36.92
N ASP A 129 -9.99 -10.09 -35.78
CA ASP A 129 -8.76 -10.24 -35.03
C ASP A 129 -9.08 -10.16 -33.53
N ALA A 130 -8.13 -10.52 -32.69
CA ALA A 130 -8.30 -10.54 -31.24
C ALA A 130 -8.76 -9.17 -30.67
N THR A 131 -8.27 -8.06 -31.22
CA THR A 131 -8.60 -6.70 -30.79
C THR A 131 -10.05 -6.35 -31.09
N LYS A 132 -10.50 -6.60 -32.31
CA LYS A 132 -11.89 -6.36 -32.72
C LYS A 132 -12.89 -7.24 -31.97
N ILE A 133 -12.53 -8.51 -31.75
CA ILE A 133 -13.36 -9.43 -30.96
C ILE A 133 -13.46 -8.93 -29.53
N ALA A 134 -12.35 -8.55 -28.90
CA ALA A 134 -12.36 -7.98 -27.56
C ALA A 134 -13.22 -6.70 -27.49
N ALA A 135 -13.06 -5.81 -28.46
CA ALA A 135 -13.86 -4.58 -28.55
C ALA A 135 -15.37 -4.85 -28.68
N ALA A 136 -15.75 -5.86 -29.47
CA ALA A 136 -17.14 -6.26 -29.61
C ALA A 136 -17.70 -6.85 -28.31
N LEU A 137 -16.94 -7.71 -27.62
CA LEU A 137 -17.34 -8.33 -26.36
C LEU A 137 -17.55 -7.29 -25.25
N GLU A 138 -16.69 -6.27 -25.15
CA GLU A 138 -16.87 -5.16 -24.22
C GLU A 138 -18.21 -4.42 -24.46
N LYS A 139 -18.62 -4.24 -25.72
CA LYS A 139 -19.92 -3.63 -26.05
C LYS A 139 -21.11 -4.57 -25.78
N VAL A 140 -20.92 -5.87 -25.98
CA VAL A 140 -21.91 -6.92 -25.69
C VAL A 140 -22.25 -6.98 -24.20
N GLU A 141 -21.33 -6.63 -23.30
CA GLU A 141 -21.57 -6.62 -21.85
C GLU A 141 -22.83 -5.81 -21.46
N SER A 142 -23.15 -4.77 -22.22
CA SER A 142 -24.33 -3.90 -22.00
C SER A 142 -25.67 -4.53 -22.41
N LEU A 143 -25.64 -5.67 -23.09
CA LEU A 143 -26.88 -6.33 -23.54
C LEU A 143 -27.70 -6.88 -22.35
N SER A 144 -29.01 -6.89 -22.54
CA SER A 144 -29.94 -7.60 -21.66
C SER A 144 -29.94 -9.11 -21.97
N GLY A 145 -30.43 -9.91 -21.01
CA GLY A 145 -30.62 -11.37 -21.24
C GLY A 145 -29.50 -12.24 -20.70
N PHE A 146 -28.47 -11.69 -20.10
CA PHE A 146 -27.48 -12.48 -19.36
C PHE A 146 -28.15 -13.23 -18.20
N VAL A 147 -27.89 -14.52 -18.09
CA VAL A 147 -28.37 -15.40 -17.02
C VAL A 147 -27.19 -15.91 -16.17
N PRO A 148 -27.41 -16.18 -14.88
CA PRO A 148 -26.36 -16.78 -14.05
C PRO A 148 -25.89 -18.13 -14.63
N THR A 149 -24.59 -18.42 -14.50
CA THR A 149 -24.05 -19.74 -14.78
C THR A 149 -24.41 -20.75 -13.68
N ASP A 150 -24.35 -22.07 -13.96
CA ASP A 150 -24.65 -23.11 -12.97
C ASP A 150 -23.67 -23.06 -11.79
N SER A 151 -22.43 -22.74 -12.09
CA SER A 151 -21.36 -22.53 -11.10
C SER A 151 -20.36 -21.51 -11.58
N LYS A 152 -19.41 -21.13 -10.72
CA LYS A 152 -18.28 -20.25 -11.09
C LYS A 152 -17.21 -20.97 -11.92
N THR A 153 -17.26 -22.29 -11.99
CA THR A 153 -16.26 -23.13 -12.70
C THR A 153 -16.80 -23.78 -13.95
N SER A 154 -18.11 -23.80 -14.14
CA SER A 154 -18.75 -24.40 -15.31
C SER A 154 -20.19 -23.98 -15.50
N THR A 155 -20.69 -24.10 -16.72
CA THR A 155 -22.11 -24.01 -17.06
C THR A 155 -22.43 -24.95 -18.20
N ASP A 156 -23.65 -25.51 -18.20
CA ASP A 156 -24.13 -26.43 -19.21
C ASP A 156 -24.89 -25.67 -20.31
N VAL A 157 -24.66 -26.05 -21.57
CA VAL A 157 -25.35 -25.47 -22.72
C VAL A 157 -25.83 -26.57 -23.67
N THR A 158 -26.91 -26.31 -24.38
CA THR A 158 -27.57 -27.28 -25.28
C THR A 158 -27.51 -26.87 -26.75
N SER A 159 -26.93 -25.73 -27.07
CA SER A 159 -26.86 -25.17 -28.43
C SER A 159 -25.43 -24.81 -28.81
N ALA A 160 -25.09 -25.03 -30.08
CA ALA A 160 -23.85 -24.54 -30.67
C ALA A 160 -23.91 -23.04 -30.89
N GLY A 161 -22.76 -22.37 -30.92
CA GLY A 161 -22.65 -20.94 -31.21
C GLY A 161 -21.57 -20.24 -30.38
N ILE A 162 -21.71 -18.93 -30.24
CA ILE A 162 -20.81 -18.12 -29.42
C ILE A 162 -21.59 -17.60 -28.21
N TYR A 163 -20.99 -17.77 -27.04
CA TYR A 163 -21.54 -17.28 -25.77
C TYR A 163 -20.62 -16.19 -25.21
N ALA A 164 -21.20 -15.06 -24.80
CA ALA A 164 -20.52 -14.05 -24.02
C ALA A 164 -20.63 -14.41 -22.53
N ILE A 165 -19.54 -14.22 -21.79
CA ILE A 165 -19.46 -14.51 -20.35
C ILE A 165 -18.93 -13.26 -19.68
N LYS A 166 -19.67 -12.73 -18.71
CA LYS A 166 -19.26 -11.62 -17.84
C LYS A 166 -19.20 -12.03 -16.38
N ALA A 167 -18.24 -11.47 -15.67
CA ALA A 167 -18.07 -11.70 -14.26
C ALA A 167 -17.85 -10.38 -13.52
N ALA A 168 -18.24 -10.34 -12.26
CA ALA A 168 -17.96 -9.23 -11.36
C ALA A 168 -17.49 -9.78 -10.01
N GLY A 169 -16.62 -9.05 -9.32
CA GLY A 169 -16.10 -9.43 -8.02
C GLY A 169 -15.46 -8.27 -7.27
N SER A 170 -15.31 -8.44 -5.97
CA SER A 170 -14.70 -7.47 -5.08
C SER A 170 -13.17 -7.52 -5.06
N ALA A 171 -12.58 -8.69 -5.40
CA ALA A 171 -11.13 -8.89 -5.43
C ALA A 171 -10.51 -8.66 -6.82
N TYR A 172 -11.30 -8.77 -7.87
CA TYR A 172 -10.85 -8.64 -9.26
C TYR A 172 -11.90 -7.94 -10.11
N THR A 173 -11.42 -7.20 -11.13
CA THR A 173 -12.22 -6.79 -12.27
C THR A 173 -11.98 -7.76 -13.44
N TYR A 174 -12.99 -7.96 -14.30
CA TYR A 174 -12.96 -8.98 -15.35
C TYR A 174 -13.29 -8.37 -16.71
N LYS A 175 -12.57 -8.80 -17.75
CA LYS A 175 -12.99 -8.56 -19.15
C LYS A 175 -14.10 -9.51 -19.53
N THR A 176 -15.02 -9.06 -20.38
CA THR A 176 -16.01 -9.95 -21.00
C THR A 176 -15.30 -10.97 -21.91
N MET A 177 -15.66 -12.22 -21.77
CA MET A 177 -15.04 -13.36 -22.48
C MET A 177 -16.02 -13.97 -23.47
N SER A 178 -15.52 -14.77 -24.43
CA SER A 178 -16.34 -15.58 -25.33
C SER A 178 -16.02 -17.05 -25.22
N ALA A 179 -17.07 -17.88 -25.29
CA ALA A 179 -16.98 -19.31 -25.45
C ALA A 179 -17.48 -19.72 -26.84
N TYR A 180 -16.66 -20.45 -27.58
CA TYR A 180 -16.99 -20.97 -28.89
C TYR A 180 -17.39 -22.44 -28.72
N VAL A 181 -18.70 -22.73 -28.81
CA VAL A 181 -19.28 -24.06 -28.65
C VAL A 181 -19.64 -24.60 -30.04
N SER A 182 -18.84 -25.50 -30.57
CA SER A 182 -19.04 -26.10 -31.89
C SER A 182 -19.33 -25.05 -33.02
N PHE A 183 -18.78 -23.83 -32.84
CA PHE A 183 -18.92 -22.76 -33.81
C PHE A 183 -17.85 -22.90 -34.87
N GLY A 184 -18.24 -22.81 -36.15
CA GLY A 184 -17.31 -22.94 -37.26
C GLY A 184 -18.03 -23.01 -38.62
N ASN A 185 -17.35 -23.53 -39.63
CA ASN A 185 -17.91 -23.70 -40.97
C ASN A 185 -19.03 -24.75 -40.95
N VAL A 186 -20.17 -24.43 -41.56
CA VAL A 186 -21.32 -25.33 -41.73
C VAL A 186 -21.37 -25.79 -43.18
N GLU A 187 -21.24 -27.07 -43.42
CA GLU A 187 -21.27 -27.66 -44.75
C GLU A 187 -22.62 -28.34 -45.00
N SER A 188 -23.38 -27.88 -46.00
CA SER A 188 -24.64 -28.48 -46.39
C SER A 188 -25.62 -28.72 -45.25
N ASP A 189 -25.81 -27.69 -44.40
CA ASP A 189 -26.67 -27.70 -43.19
C ASP A 189 -26.23 -28.71 -42.12
N ASN A 190 -25.00 -29.20 -42.21
CA ASN A 190 -24.43 -30.13 -41.22
C ASN A 190 -23.54 -29.37 -40.24
N TYR A 191 -24.09 -29.07 -39.05
CA TYR A 191 -23.36 -28.41 -37.96
C TYR A 191 -22.35 -29.36 -37.33
N PRO A 192 -21.20 -28.85 -36.84
CA PRO A 192 -20.27 -29.66 -36.04
C PRO A 192 -20.97 -30.31 -34.84
N ALA A 193 -20.55 -31.53 -34.50
CA ALA A 193 -21.08 -32.18 -33.30
C ALA A 193 -20.90 -31.32 -32.05
N LEU A 194 -21.94 -31.24 -31.22
CA LEU A 194 -21.92 -30.43 -30.03
C LEU A 194 -20.79 -30.88 -29.11
N THR A 195 -19.85 -30.00 -28.79
CA THR A 195 -18.66 -30.28 -28.00
C THR A 195 -18.41 -29.13 -27.01
N GLY A 196 -18.12 -29.48 -25.76
CA GLY A 196 -17.79 -28.51 -24.72
C GLY A 196 -16.50 -27.77 -25.00
N THR A 197 -16.33 -26.63 -24.35
CA THR A 197 -15.15 -25.78 -24.46
C THR A 197 -14.66 -25.29 -23.11
N THR A 198 -13.49 -24.67 -23.09
CA THR A 198 -12.92 -24.06 -21.87
C THR A 198 -12.64 -22.60 -22.13
N VAL A 199 -13.03 -21.74 -21.20
CA VAL A 199 -12.73 -20.31 -21.19
C VAL A 199 -11.86 -19.98 -19.98
N THR A 200 -10.81 -19.19 -20.19
CA THR A 200 -9.96 -18.70 -19.10
C THR A 200 -10.19 -17.21 -18.90
N ALA A 201 -10.44 -16.82 -17.66
CA ALA A 201 -10.71 -15.45 -17.30
C ALA A 201 -9.51 -14.53 -17.57
N LYS A 202 -9.79 -13.38 -18.17
CA LYS A 202 -8.88 -12.24 -18.19
C LYS A 202 -9.32 -11.29 -17.09
N LYS A 203 -8.55 -11.26 -15.99
CA LYS A 203 -8.89 -10.51 -14.78
C LYS A 203 -7.75 -9.62 -14.32
N SER A 204 -8.08 -8.52 -13.64
CA SER A 204 -7.13 -7.61 -13.01
C SER A 204 -7.39 -7.57 -11.50
N PRO A 205 -6.37 -7.73 -10.64
CA PRO A 205 -6.53 -7.61 -9.21
C PRO A 205 -6.98 -6.20 -8.80
N LEU A 206 -7.94 -6.11 -7.89
CA LEU A 206 -8.30 -4.88 -7.17
C LEU A 206 -7.49 -4.81 -5.88
N LYS A 207 -6.22 -4.45 -6.01
CA LYS A 207 -5.28 -4.47 -4.90
C LYS A 207 -4.32 -3.29 -5.00
N VAL A 208 -4.13 -2.61 -3.87
CA VAL A 208 -3.03 -1.66 -3.64
C VAL A 208 -2.25 -2.18 -2.46
N THR A 209 -0.95 -2.40 -2.64
CA THR A 209 -0.07 -2.88 -1.57
C THR A 209 1.08 -1.91 -1.41
N LYS A 210 1.39 -1.59 -0.16
CA LYS A 210 2.51 -0.74 0.19
C LYS A 210 3.49 -1.48 1.07
N VAL A 211 4.77 -1.30 0.81
CA VAL A 211 5.86 -1.83 1.62
C VAL A 211 6.94 -0.77 1.82
N THR A 212 7.71 -0.89 2.89
CA THR A 212 8.98 -0.21 3.06
C THR A 212 10.13 -1.13 2.65
N LYS A 213 11.22 -0.56 2.18
CA LYS A 213 12.49 -1.29 1.99
C LYS A 213 13.31 -1.33 3.27
N ASP A 214 12.91 -0.62 4.31
CA ASP A 214 13.45 -0.80 5.65
C ASP A 214 12.98 -2.16 6.20
N THR A 215 13.92 -2.97 6.69
CA THR A 215 13.67 -4.38 6.98
C THR A 215 13.13 -4.63 8.37
N ASP A 216 13.23 -3.65 9.28
CA ASP A 216 12.88 -3.83 10.68
C ASP A 216 11.94 -2.77 11.27
N ASN A 217 11.54 -1.79 10.45
CA ASN A 217 10.64 -0.70 10.83
C ASN A 217 11.15 0.23 11.96
N ALA A 218 12.44 0.12 12.33
CA ALA A 218 13.10 1.01 13.28
C ALA A 218 13.91 2.06 12.52
N VAL A 219 13.72 3.34 12.85
CA VAL A 219 14.36 4.46 12.15
C VAL A 219 14.73 5.56 13.12
N ALA A 220 15.62 6.48 12.71
CA ALA A 220 15.86 7.75 13.38
C ALA A 220 15.17 8.91 12.65
N ILE A 221 14.91 9.99 13.34
CA ILE A 221 14.55 11.26 12.69
C ILE A 221 15.73 11.68 11.79
N GLY A 222 15.40 12.12 10.57
CA GLY A 222 16.38 12.47 9.53
C GLY A 222 16.70 11.32 8.56
N ASP A 223 16.33 10.09 8.87
CA ASP A 223 16.54 8.95 7.96
C ASP A 223 15.71 9.09 6.70
N ILE A 224 16.28 8.66 5.57
CA ILE A 224 15.60 8.61 4.28
C ILE A 224 15.14 7.17 4.05
N VAL A 225 13.82 6.99 4.06
CA VAL A 225 13.15 5.69 3.91
C VAL A 225 12.60 5.55 2.49
N THR A 226 12.77 4.37 1.91
CA THR A 226 12.21 4.04 0.59
C THR A 226 10.92 3.26 0.73
N TYR A 227 9.87 3.74 0.07
CA TYR A 227 8.56 3.07 -0.04
C TYR A 227 8.33 2.57 -1.45
N GLU A 228 7.58 1.48 -1.55
CA GLU A 228 7.09 0.94 -2.82
C GLU A 228 5.59 0.65 -2.72
N ILE A 229 4.83 1.16 -3.71
CA ILE A 229 3.41 0.86 -3.88
C ILE A 229 3.26 0.00 -5.11
N GLU A 230 2.54 -1.12 -4.98
CA GLU A 230 2.15 -2.00 -6.08
C GLU A 230 0.64 -1.92 -6.28
N ALA A 231 0.22 -1.74 -7.52
CA ALA A 231 -1.17 -1.74 -7.93
C ALA A 231 -1.31 -2.37 -9.32
N TYR A 232 -2.55 -2.57 -9.78
CA TYR A 232 -2.84 -3.12 -11.10
C TYR A 232 -3.90 -2.27 -11.81
N VAL A 233 -3.73 -2.08 -13.11
CA VAL A 233 -4.70 -1.35 -13.92
C VAL A 233 -6.03 -2.11 -13.96
N PRO A 234 -7.13 -1.54 -13.46
CA PRO A 234 -8.42 -2.24 -13.40
C PRO A 234 -9.08 -2.36 -14.79
N VAL A 235 -10.00 -3.31 -14.93
CA VAL A 235 -10.97 -3.30 -16.03
C VAL A 235 -12.11 -2.35 -15.64
N ILE A 236 -12.41 -1.37 -16.48
CA ILE A 236 -13.59 -0.50 -16.31
C ILE A 236 -14.62 -0.89 -17.36
N ALA A 237 -15.84 -1.20 -16.93
CA ALA A 237 -16.91 -1.60 -17.83
C ALA A 237 -17.14 -0.53 -18.92
N PRO A 238 -17.33 -0.91 -20.18
CA PRO A 238 -17.52 0.02 -21.29
C PRO A 238 -18.75 0.90 -21.14
N SER A 239 -19.75 0.42 -20.41
CA SER A 239 -20.94 1.20 -20.07
C SER A 239 -20.65 2.40 -19.15
N ASN A 240 -19.48 2.42 -18.52
CA ASN A 240 -19.04 3.52 -17.66
C ASN A 240 -18.25 4.55 -18.49
N THR A 241 -18.95 5.23 -19.41
CA THR A 241 -18.34 6.19 -20.35
C THR A 241 -17.91 7.49 -19.69
N ASP A 242 -18.60 7.88 -18.61
CA ASP A 242 -18.48 9.21 -18.01
C ASP A 242 -17.45 9.26 -16.87
N ASN A 243 -16.99 8.11 -16.40
CA ASN A 243 -16.06 8.02 -15.29
C ASN A 243 -15.01 6.91 -15.50
N ARG A 244 -14.14 7.12 -16.47
CA ARG A 244 -12.99 6.24 -16.71
C ARG A 244 -11.75 6.83 -16.03
N THR A 245 -11.76 6.79 -14.70
CA THR A 245 -10.68 7.32 -13.86
C THR A 245 -9.98 6.19 -13.11
N PHE A 246 -8.68 6.36 -12.90
CA PHE A 246 -7.89 5.50 -12.03
C PHE A 246 -6.78 6.32 -11.37
N THR A 247 -6.78 6.37 -10.05
CA THR A 247 -5.81 7.14 -9.27
C THR A 247 -5.26 6.32 -8.12
N ILE A 248 -4.01 6.59 -7.76
CA ILE A 248 -3.38 6.08 -6.54
C ILE A 248 -3.04 7.28 -5.66
N THR A 249 -3.53 7.25 -4.44
CA THR A 249 -3.28 8.28 -3.42
C THR A 249 -2.44 7.70 -2.29
N ASP A 250 -1.46 8.45 -1.87
CA ASP A 250 -0.57 8.17 -0.74
C ASP A 250 -0.70 9.26 0.30
N THR A 251 -0.74 8.88 1.58
CA THR A 251 -0.82 9.82 2.70
C THR A 251 0.18 9.41 3.77
N ILE A 252 1.11 10.32 4.10
CA ILE A 252 2.17 10.09 5.07
C ILE A 252 2.07 11.10 6.23
N THR A 253 2.34 10.64 7.45
CA THR A 253 2.51 11.49 8.62
C THR A 253 3.80 11.11 9.35
N GLY A 254 4.43 12.06 10.01
CA GLY A 254 5.71 11.86 10.69
C GLY A 254 6.93 11.75 9.76
N ALA A 255 6.73 11.97 8.45
CA ALA A 255 7.79 12.10 7.47
C ALA A 255 7.37 13.03 6.35
N ASP A 256 8.33 13.64 5.67
CA ASP A 256 8.13 14.47 4.48
C ASP A 256 8.59 13.73 3.22
N TYR A 257 7.87 13.90 2.10
CA TYR A 257 8.31 13.35 0.82
C TYR A 257 9.67 13.95 0.42
N TYR A 258 10.64 13.08 0.15
CA TYR A 258 11.99 13.44 -0.23
C TYR A 258 12.27 12.96 -1.66
N LEU A 259 11.87 13.77 -2.65
CA LEU A 259 11.87 13.40 -4.07
C LEU A 259 13.01 14.01 -4.88
N ASP A 260 13.76 14.94 -4.28
CA ASP A 260 14.89 15.62 -4.89
C ASP A 260 16.06 15.67 -3.88
N GLY A 261 17.29 15.53 -4.36
CA GLY A 261 18.49 15.55 -3.53
C GLY A 261 19.27 14.23 -3.51
N VAL A 262 20.28 14.18 -2.69
CA VAL A 262 21.16 12.99 -2.57
C VAL A 262 20.40 11.84 -1.89
N GLY A 263 20.27 10.72 -2.60
CA GLY A 263 19.52 9.55 -2.10
C GLY A 263 18.02 9.59 -2.38
N ALA A 264 17.51 10.66 -3.00
CA ALA A 264 16.11 10.73 -3.40
C ALA A 264 15.79 9.73 -4.51
N ILE A 265 14.64 9.08 -4.39
CA ILE A 265 14.09 8.17 -5.40
C ILE A 265 12.68 8.65 -5.77
N LYS A 266 12.42 8.68 -7.07
CA LYS A 266 11.11 8.91 -7.65
C LYS A 266 11.02 8.12 -8.94
N ARG A 267 10.25 7.03 -8.93
CA ARG A 267 10.16 6.13 -10.07
C ARG A 267 8.77 5.53 -10.21
N ILE A 268 8.24 5.48 -11.42
CA ILE A 268 6.96 4.85 -11.76
C ILE A 268 7.21 3.88 -12.92
N VAL A 269 6.86 2.63 -12.70
CA VAL A 269 7.00 1.54 -13.67
C VAL A 269 5.61 0.97 -13.95
N VAL A 270 5.28 0.77 -15.23
CA VAL A 270 4.04 0.12 -15.67
C VAL A 270 4.43 -1.01 -16.60
N ASP A 271 4.04 -2.23 -16.28
CA ASP A 271 4.36 -3.46 -17.04
C ASP A 271 5.85 -3.54 -17.39
N ASP A 272 6.71 -3.40 -16.36
CA ASP A 272 8.18 -3.40 -16.43
C ASP A 272 8.81 -2.25 -17.26
N VAL A 273 8.01 -1.32 -17.78
CA VAL A 273 8.48 -0.13 -18.49
C VAL A 273 8.52 1.08 -17.59
N ASP A 274 9.65 1.79 -17.57
CA ASP A 274 9.76 3.06 -16.83
C ASP A 274 8.88 4.14 -17.47
N ARG A 275 7.89 4.62 -16.74
CA ARG A 275 6.90 5.60 -17.16
C ARG A 275 6.92 6.85 -16.24
N THR A 276 8.04 7.07 -15.54
CA THR A 276 8.18 8.18 -14.58
C THR A 276 7.92 9.56 -15.22
N ALA A 277 8.26 9.71 -16.49
CA ALA A 277 8.02 10.96 -17.22
C ALA A 277 6.55 11.19 -17.62
N ASP A 278 5.75 10.12 -17.67
CA ASP A 278 4.36 10.17 -18.13
C ASP A 278 3.37 10.50 -17.02
N PHE A 279 3.76 10.25 -15.77
CA PHE A 279 2.89 10.41 -14.61
C PHE A 279 3.51 11.36 -13.59
N ALA A 280 2.73 12.37 -13.17
CA ALA A 280 3.18 13.36 -12.20
C ALA A 280 3.05 12.82 -10.77
N LEU A 281 4.17 12.69 -10.05
CA LEU A 281 4.20 12.52 -8.60
C LEU A 281 4.61 13.85 -7.99
N VAL A 282 3.63 14.62 -7.52
CA VAL A 282 3.82 15.96 -6.92
C VAL A 282 3.10 15.98 -5.58
N PRO A 283 3.83 16.05 -4.45
CA PRO A 283 3.22 16.14 -3.14
C PRO A 283 2.48 17.48 -2.94
N ASN A 284 1.39 17.39 -2.19
CA ASN A 284 0.66 18.52 -1.64
C ASN A 284 0.53 18.31 -0.12
N GLY A 285 1.45 18.89 0.65
CA GLY A 285 1.58 18.60 2.07
C GLY A 285 1.96 17.14 2.30
N ASN A 286 1.17 16.46 3.11
CA ASN A 286 1.37 15.06 3.49
C ASN A 286 0.72 14.03 2.54
N THR A 287 0.30 14.45 1.35
CA THR A 287 -0.40 13.58 0.40
C THR A 287 0.12 13.82 -1.01
N PHE A 288 0.21 12.76 -1.83
CA PHE A 288 0.22 12.88 -3.27
C PHE A 288 -0.86 11.99 -3.90
N THR A 289 -1.31 12.39 -5.08
CA THR A 289 -2.20 11.56 -5.92
C THR A 289 -1.59 11.49 -7.32
N ILE A 290 -1.44 10.27 -7.83
CA ILE A 290 -1.01 10.04 -9.22
C ILE A 290 -2.23 9.64 -10.03
N ASP A 291 -2.44 10.32 -11.15
CA ASP A 291 -3.54 10.05 -12.08
C ASP A 291 -3.08 9.09 -13.18
N PHE A 292 -3.59 7.87 -13.16
CA PHE A 292 -3.39 6.82 -14.16
C PHE A 292 -4.57 6.68 -15.12
N SER A 293 -5.49 7.65 -15.16
CA SER A 293 -6.72 7.57 -15.97
C SER A 293 -6.44 7.37 -17.47
N SER A 294 -5.26 7.79 -17.96
CA SER A 294 -4.83 7.51 -19.34
C SER A 294 -4.74 6.02 -19.67
N LEU A 295 -4.42 5.16 -18.67
CA LEU A 295 -4.34 3.70 -18.85
C LEU A 295 -5.71 3.03 -18.93
N VAL A 296 -6.77 3.70 -18.50
CA VAL A 296 -8.15 3.19 -18.53
C VAL A 296 -9.05 3.99 -19.45
N ALA A 297 -8.51 4.95 -20.19
CA ALA A 297 -9.28 5.84 -21.07
C ALA A 297 -9.93 5.06 -22.25
N SER A 298 -9.25 4.05 -22.78
CA SER A 298 -9.76 3.21 -23.86
C SER A 298 -10.89 2.29 -23.36
N SER A 299 -12.01 2.24 -24.09
CA SER A 299 -13.09 1.31 -23.82
C SER A 299 -12.69 -0.17 -23.97
N TYR A 300 -11.53 -0.44 -24.60
CA TYR A 300 -11.03 -1.80 -24.82
C TYR A 300 -10.20 -2.33 -23.67
N ASN A 301 -9.98 -1.52 -22.61
CA ASN A 301 -9.20 -1.92 -21.44
C ASN A 301 -7.85 -2.56 -21.82
N GLU A 302 -7.12 -1.93 -22.73
CA GLU A 302 -5.87 -2.45 -23.32
C GLU A 302 -4.82 -2.75 -22.26
N HIS A 303 -4.70 -1.86 -21.28
CA HIS A 303 -3.73 -1.94 -20.18
C HIS A 303 -4.23 -2.73 -18.95
N ALA A 304 -5.46 -3.27 -18.99
CA ALA A 304 -6.02 -3.94 -17.82
C ALA A 304 -5.18 -5.16 -17.39
N GLY A 305 -4.84 -5.21 -16.11
CA GLY A 305 -3.98 -6.23 -15.52
C GLY A 305 -2.50 -5.87 -15.53
N GLU A 306 -2.08 -4.79 -16.21
CA GLU A 306 -0.72 -4.30 -16.14
C GLU A 306 -0.37 -3.88 -14.70
N LYS A 307 0.82 -4.29 -14.25
CA LYS A 307 1.33 -4.00 -12.92
C LYS A 307 1.91 -2.59 -12.88
N ILE A 308 1.51 -1.82 -11.87
CA ILE A 308 2.08 -0.51 -11.55
C ILE A 308 2.95 -0.65 -10.30
N VAL A 309 4.18 -0.13 -10.36
CA VAL A 309 5.09 -0.03 -9.23
C VAL A 309 5.53 1.42 -9.08
N ILE A 310 5.21 2.03 -7.94
CA ILE A 310 5.61 3.39 -7.59
C ILE A 310 6.66 3.28 -6.48
N THR A 311 7.89 3.77 -6.73
CA THR A 311 8.97 3.80 -5.75
C THR A 311 9.32 5.26 -5.45
N TYR A 312 9.35 5.62 -4.18
CA TYR A 312 9.70 6.97 -3.74
C TYR A 312 10.36 6.96 -2.36
N THR A 313 11.01 8.07 -2.01
CA THR A 313 11.64 8.26 -0.69
C THR A 313 10.90 9.32 0.12
N ALA A 314 10.98 9.14 1.45
CA ALA A 314 10.54 10.14 2.43
C ALA A 314 11.58 10.27 3.54
N LYS A 315 11.68 11.46 4.13
CA LYS A 315 12.58 11.78 5.25
C LYS A 315 11.78 11.81 6.54
N VAL A 316 12.19 11.03 7.52
CA VAL A 316 11.55 10.95 8.84
C VAL A 316 11.70 12.28 9.58
N THR A 317 10.59 12.82 10.09
CA THR A 317 10.52 14.12 10.79
C THR A 317 9.92 14.03 12.17
N ASP A 318 9.31 12.89 12.53
CA ASP A 318 8.70 12.69 13.82
C ASP A 318 9.01 11.32 14.44
N VAL A 319 8.58 11.11 15.68
CA VAL A 319 8.87 9.89 16.47
C VAL A 319 8.14 8.64 15.96
N THR A 320 7.07 8.81 15.21
CA THR A 320 6.34 7.74 14.53
C THR A 320 6.01 8.16 13.13
N VAL A 321 6.10 7.25 12.18
CA VAL A 321 5.70 7.46 10.79
C VAL A 321 4.57 6.50 10.47
N ASN A 322 3.48 7.06 9.95
CA ASN A 322 2.37 6.30 9.40
C ASN A 322 2.25 6.65 7.91
N ASN A 323 2.16 5.63 7.05
CA ASN A 323 2.10 5.83 5.61
C ASN A 323 1.13 4.87 4.95
N GLU A 324 0.02 5.38 4.41
CA GLU A 324 -1.07 4.63 3.79
C GLU A 324 -1.17 4.90 2.30
N ALA A 325 -1.42 3.87 1.49
CA ALA A 325 -1.75 4.02 0.07
C ALA A 325 -3.16 3.51 -0.20
N LYS A 326 -3.89 4.18 -1.10
CA LYS A 326 -5.24 3.81 -1.55
C LYS A 326 -5.35 3.97 -3.05
N GLY A 327 -6.23 3.18 -3.67
CA GLY A 327 -6.62 3.33 -5.07
C GLY A 327 -8.06 3.82 -5.20
N HIS A 328 -8.36 4.48 -6.31
CA HIS A 328 -9.72 4.81 -6.69
C HIS A 328 -9.88 4.61 -8.20
N TYR A 329 -10.88 3.86 -8.63
CA TYR A 329 -11.21 3.70 -10.04
C TYR A 329 -12.72 3.84 -10.27
N ALA A 330 -13.09 4.53 -11.32
CA ALA A 330 -14.49 4.88 -11.60
C ALA A 330 -15.16 5.47 -10.33
N ASN A 331 -16.08 4.74 -9.71
CA ASN A 331 -16.78 5.14 -8.47
C ASN A 331 -16.45 4.20 -7.30
N THR A 332 -15.33 3.49 -7.35
CA THR A 332 -14.97 2.44 -6.39
C THR A 332 -13.60 2.73 -5.77
N ASP A 333 -13.54 2.64 -4.45
CA ASP A 333 -12.28 2.72 -3.71
C ASP A 333 -11.63 1.34 -3.60
N ILE A 334 -10.31 1.30 -3.76
CA ILE A 334 -9.47 0.14 -3.49
C ILE A 334 -8.73 0.41 -2.18
N THR A 335 -9.08 -0.33 -1.14
CA THR A 335 -8.40 -0.24 0.14
C THR A 335 -6.98 -0.78 -0.01
N GLY A 336 -6.00 0.01 0.42
CA GLY A 336 -4.61 -0.42 0.53
C GLY A 336 -4.25 -0.82 1.96
N ASN A 337 -2.96 -0.90 2.21
CA ASN A 337 -2.42 -1.13 3.54
C ASN A 337 -1.57 0.05 4.02
N GLU A 338 -1.39 0.08 5.31
CA GLU A 338 -0.59 1.04 6.04
C GLU A 338 0.78 0.42 6.37
N VAL A 339 1.82 1.25 6.38
CA VAL A 339 3.18 0.92 6.85
C VAL A 339 3.54 1.89 7.96
N ASN A 340 3.90 1.35 9.12
CA ASN A 340 4.30 2.12 10.28
C ASN A 340 5.79 1.96 10.53
N LEU A 341 6.48 3.09 10.81
CA LEU A 341 7.86 3.11 11.29
C LEU A 341 7.92 3.80 12.64
N TYR A 342 8.90 3.41 13.43
CA TYR A 342 9.01 3.80 14.82
C TYR A 342 10.41 4.27 15.15
N THR A 343 10.50 5.25 16.06
CA THR A 343 11.76 5.67 16.66
C THR A 343 11.79 5.29 18.14
N GLY A 344 12.98 5.16 18.69
CA GLY A 344 13.17 4.86 20.09
C GLY A 344 13.41 6.09 20.97
N SER A 345 13.33 5.86 22.28
CA SER A 345 13.64 6.85 23.31
C SER A 345 14.49 6.26 24.44
N ILE A 346 15.32 7.10 25.03
CA ILE A 346 16.14 6.76 26.22
C ILE A 346 15.84 7.77 27.30
N GLU A 347 15.53 7.29 28.51
CA GLU A 347 15.42 8.10 29.72
C GLU A 347 16.56 7.80 30.66
N LEU A 348 17.20 8.82 31.22
CA LEU A 348 18.14 8.69 32.34
C LEU A 348 17.72 9.58 33.53
N THR A 349 18.18 9.21 34.69
CA THR A 349 18.02 10.01 35.91
C THR A 349 19.40 10.32 36.52
N LYS A 350 19.64 11.59 36.84
CA LYS A 350 20.84 12.07 37.50
C LYS A 350 20.59 12.13 39.01
N VAL A 351 21.48 11.51 39.83
CA VAL A 351 21.30 11.42 41.26
C VAL A 351 22.61 11.66 42.04
N ASP A 352 22.49 11.93 43.32
CA ASP A 352 23.61 12.00 44.28
C ASP A 352 24.14 10.58 44.56
N ALA A 353 25.46 10.38 44.49
CA ALA A 353 26.07 9.07 44.66
C ALA A 353 25.96 8.55 46.11
N ALA A 354 25.80 9.45 47.12
CA ALA A 354 25.65 9.08 48.51
C ALA A 354 24.18 8.86 48.91
N ASP A 355 23.23 9.48 48.14
CA ASP A 355 21.79 9.38 48.40
C ASP A 355 21.06 9.37 47.02
N GLU A 356 20.82 8.17 46.47
CA GLU A 356 20.17 8.00 45.17
C GLU A 356 18.72 8.48 45.12
N SER A 357 18.08 8.76 46.24
CA SER A 357 16.75 9.39 46.30
C SER A 357 16.80 10.88 45.94
N LYS A 358 17.96 11.49 46.00
CA LYS A 358 18.19 12.89 45.69
C LYS A 358 18.56 13.06 44.21
N THR A 359 17.60 13.53 43.43
CA THR A 359 17.81 13.83 42.01
C THR A 359 18.55 15.16 41.80
N LEU A 360 19.30 15.26 40.70
CA LEU A 360 20.19 16.39 40.45
C LEU A 360 19.83 17.08 39.12
N ALA A 361 19.31 18.31 39.23
CA ALA A 361 18.99 19.17 38.07
C ALA A 361 20.23 19.87 37.53
N GLY A 362 20.22 20.20 36.23
CA GLY A 362 21.20 21.07 35.60
C GLY A 362 22.51 20.38 35.21
N ALA A 363 22.57 19.05 35.19
CA ALA A 363 23.67 18.30 34.58
C ALA A 363 23.55 18.39 33.04
N THR A 364 24.65 18.70 32.40
CA THR A 364 24.70 18.76 30.89
C THR A 364 25.36 17.50 30.36
N PHE A 365 24.76 16.93 29.30
CA PHE A 365 25.26 15.73 28.64
C PHE A 365 25.41 15.96 27.14
N ASN A 366 26.36 15.23 26.54
CA ASN A 366 26.43 14.93 25.11
C ASN A 366 26.09 13.44 24.91
N VAL A 367 25.49 13.12 23.76
CA VAL A 367 25.14 11.75 23.39
C VAL A 367 25.87 11.38 22.11
N THR A 368 26.55 10.23 22.11
CA THR A 368 27.13 9.64 20.90
C THR A 368 26.45 8.31 20.60
N LYS A 369 26.42 7.91 19.33
CA LYS A 369 25.98 6.58 18.86
C LYS A 369 27.17 5.85 18.28
N GLU A 370 27.32 4.57 18.57
CA GLU A 370 28.35 3.73 17.98
C GLU A 370 28.33 3.84 16.44
N GLY A 371 29.48 4.08 15.82
CA GLY A 371 29.62 4.28 14.38
C GLY A 371 29.37 5.72 13.90
N ILE A 372 29.06 6.68 14.82
CA ILE A 372 28.91 8.10 14.50
C ILE A 372 29.96 8.90 15.30
N ASP A 373 30.87 9.58 14.59
CA ASP A 373 32.03 10.25 15.22
C ASP A 373 31.64 11.50 16.03
N ASN A 374 30.58 12.19 15.64
CA ASN A 374 30.14 13.44 16.27
C ASN A 374 28.99 13.22 17.25
N PRO A 375 28.91 13.99 18.35
CA PRO A 375 27.76 13.98 19.22
C PRO A 375 26.47 14.26 18.45
N LEU A 376 25.42 13.54 18.82
CA LEU A 376 24.07 13.74 18.30
C LEU A 376 23.53 15.09 18.76
N LYS A 377 22.68 15.69 17.93
CA LYS A 377 22.07 16.99 18.22
C LYS A 377 20.59 16.84 18.49
N PHE A 378 20.07 17.66 19.39
CA PHE A 378 18.68 17.59 19.85
C PHE A 378 18.08 18.97 19.97
N THR A 379 16.77 19.05 19.71
CA THR A 379 15.94 20.23 20.02
C THR A 379 15.00 19.88 21.17
N LYS A 380 14.92 20.74 22.18
CA LYS A 380 14.01 20.52 23.31
C LYS A 380 12.55 20.73 22.89
N ASP A 381 11.75 19.70 23.08
CA ASP A 381 10.30 19.77 22.86
C ASP A 381 9.64 20.58 23.98
N THR A 382 8.78 21.51 23.61
CA THR A 382 8.10 22.42 24.54
C THR A 382 6.88 21.78 25.20
N GLU A 383 6.36 20.69 24.65
CA GLU A 383 5.15 20.03 25.15
C GLU A 383 5.45 19.08 26.31
N ASP A 384 6.44 18.22 26.14
CA ASP A 384 6.80 17.18 27.12
C ASP A 384 8.16 17.39 27.80
N GLY A 385 8.95 18.37 27.30
CA GLY A 385 10.27 18.68 27.80
C GLY A 385 11.36 17.69 27.41
N ALA A 386 11.05 16.66 26.62
CA ALA A 386 12.02 15.73 26.09
C ALA A 386 12.89 16.39 24.99
N TYR A 387 14.04 15.80 24.72
CA TYR A 387 14.94 16.22 23.65
C TYR A 387 14.70 15.35 22.40
N LYS A 388 14.13 15.95 21.36
CA LYS A 388 13.89 15.32 20.07
C LYS A 388 15.15 15.37 19.22
N TYR A 389 15.58 14.25 18.66
CA TYR A 389 16.74 14.19 17.76
C TYR A 389 16.52 15.12 16.56
N ASP A 390 17.47 16.02 16.33
CA ASP A 390 17.46 17.03 15.27
C ASP A 390 18.87 17.20 14.71
N PRO A 391 19.27 16.37 13.75
CA PRO A 391 20.63 16.37 13.24
C PRO A 391 21.01 17.69 12.54
N GLU A 392 20.05 18.47 12.08
CA GLU A 392 20.28 19.69 11.31
C GLU A 392 20.41 20.93 12.21
N ASN A 393 19.43 21.16 13.10
CA ASN A 393 19.29 22.41 13.81
C ASN A 393 19.49 22.28 15.34
N GLY A 394 19.62 21.05 15.85
CA GLY A 394 19.73 20.78 17.26
C GLY A 394 21.06 21.21 17.89
N SER A 395 21.09 21.19 19.24
CA SER A 395 22.28 21.33 20.07
C SER A 395 22.79 19.96 20.51
N ALA A 396 24.12 19.80 20.62
CA ALA A 396 24.71 18.62 21.23
C ALA A 396 24.54 18.62 22.77
N ASP A 397 24.47 19.80 23.38
CA ASP A 397 24.32 19.96 24.83
C ASP A 397 22.85 19.83 25.23
N ILE A 398 22.55 18.83 26.07
CA ILE A 398 21.24 18.55 26.63
C ILE A 398 21.31 18.51 28.16
N VAL A 399 20.28 19.01 28.85
CA VAL A 399 20.37 19.32 30.29
C VAL A 399 19.25 18.59 31.04
N THR A 400 19.59 17.99 32.21
CA THR A 400 18.58 17.38 33.08
C THR A 400 17.59 18.42 33.61
N ASP A 401 16.32 18.01 33.72
CA ASP A 401 15.24 18.83 34.23
C ASP A 401 15.32 19.05 35.78
N ASN A 402 14.35 19.75 36.31
CA ASN A 402 14.27 20.03 37.75
C ASN A 402 14.12 18.77 38.63
N ASN A 403 13.74 17.63 38.03
CA ASN A 403 13.63 16.32 38.68
C ASN A 403 14.86 15.44 38.42
N GLY A 404 15.92 15.99 37.82
CA GLY A 404 17.11 15.24 37.44
C GLY A 404 16.91 14.29 36.26
N LYS A 405 15.79 14.40 35.53
CA LYS A 405 15.48 13.55 34.36
C LYS A 405 15.98 14.15 33.07
N LEU A 406 16.42 13.30 32.17
CA LEU A 406 16.76 13.60 30.78
C LEU A 406 16.13 12.52 29.87
N VAL A 407 15.29 12.94 28.95
CA VAL A 407 14.68 12.04 27.96
C VAL A 407 15.10 12.49 26.58
N VAL A 408 15.64 11.56 25.80
CA VAL A 408 15.91 11.76 24.36
C VAL A 408 14.99 10.84 23.55
N LYS A 409 14.44 11.34 22.44
CA LYS A 409 13.51 10.61 21.55
C LYS A 409 13.86 10.83 20.07
N GLY A 410 13.33 10.00 19.20
CA GLY A 410 13.59 10.08 17.77
C GLY A 410 14.84 9.30 17.32
N LEU A 411 15.26 8.32 18.09
CA LEU A 411 16.46 7.53 17.86
C LEU A 411 16.15 6.20 17.18
N ASP A 412 17.05 5.74 16.31
CA ASP A 412 17.06 4.34 15.85
C ASP A 412 17.70 3.44 16.90
N LYS A 413 17.53 2.12 16.79
CA LYS A 413 18.24 1.12 17.60
C LYS A 413 19.76 1.27 17.49
N GLY A 414 20.48 0.85 18.52
CA GLY A 414 21.95 0.89 18.58
C GLY A 414 22.49 1.11 19.98
N ASN A 415 23.83 1.23 20.08
CA ASN A 415 24.52 1.51 21.31
C ASN A 415 24.79 3.02 21.41
N TYR A 416 24.38 3.59 22.53
CA TYR A 416 24.50 5.02 22.84
C TYR A 416 25.35 5.22 24.08
N HIS A 417 26.16 6.28 24.08
CA HIS A 417 26.94 6.69 25.23
C HIS A 417 26.62 8.14 25.61
N PHE A 418 26.24 8.34 26.87
CA PHE A 418 25.96 9.65 27.45
C PHE A 418 27.18 10.11 28.24
N THR A 419 27.83 11.17 27.79
CA THR A 419 28.98 11.78 28.46
C THR A 419 28.54 13.04 29.20
N GLU A 420 28.76 13.12 30.50
CA GLU A 420 28.51 14.36 31.25
C GLU A 420 29.61 15.39 30.92
N THR A 421 29.21 16.58 30.52
CA THR A 421 30.10 17.69 30.17
C THR A 421 30.11 18.79 31.25
N VAL A 422 28.98 18.96 31.97
CA VAL A 422 28.86 19.91 33.09
C VAL A 422 28.10 19.24 34.23
N ALA A 423 28.74 19.13 35.38
CA ALA A 423 28.09 18.61 36.60
C ALA A 423 27.16 19.65 37.23
N PRO A 424 26.15 19.24 37.99
CA PRO A 424 25.36 20.10 38.85
C PRO A 424 26.21 20.88 39.86
N THR A 425 25.78 22.09 40.25
CA THR A 425 26.53 22.92 41.18
C THR A 425 26.79 22.17 42.51
N GLY A 426 28.06 22.08 42.90
CA GLY A 426 28.52 21.40 44.12
C GLY A 426 28.87 19.91 43.92
N TYR A 427 28.83 19.42 42.68
CA TYR A 427 29.16 18.03 42.31
C TYR A 427 30.37 17.97 41.39
N SER A 428 31.03 16.83 41.37
CA SER A 428 32.10 16.49 40.43
C SER A 428 31.51 15.80 39.19
N ILE A 429 32.08 16.07 37.99
CA ILE A 429 31.66 15.41 36.75
C ILE A 429 31.84 13.88 36.88
N ASN A 430 30.84 13.15 36.43
CA ASN A 430 30.97 11.72 36.22
C ASN A 430 31.71 11.46 34.87
N THR A 431 32.93 10.96 34.98
CA THR A 431 33.78 10.69 33.79
C THR A 431 33.50 9.38 33.10
N ASP A 432 32.78 8.46 33.78
CA ASP A 432 32.46 7.14 33.20
C ASP A 432 31.30 7.20 32.22
N GLY A 433 30.40 8.20 32.35
CA GLY A 433 29.21 8.35 31.54
C GLY A 433 28.18 7.23 31.74
N LEU A 434 27.35 6.99 30.73
CA LEU A 434 26.35 5.93 30.71
C LEU A 434 26.23 5.30 29.33
N ASP A 435 26.46 3.99 29.26
CA ASP A 435 26.20 3.19 28.05
C ASP A 435 24.76 2.65 28.06
N VAL A 436 24.04 2.83 26.94
CA VAL A 436 22.67 2.35 26.77
C VAL A 436 22.54 1.64 25.43
N ALA A 437 22.15 0.37 25.45
CA ALA A 437 21.75 -0.34 24.25
C ALA A 437 20.25 -0.13 24.01
N LEU A 438 19.89 0.54 22.93
CA LEU A 438 18.51 0.71 22.48
C LEU A 438 18.20 -0.41 21.50
N THR A 439 17.23 -1.26 21.85
CA THR A 439 16.83 -2.42 21.04
C THR A 439 15.40 -2.27 20.55
N TYR A 440 15.10 -2.93 19.43
CA TYR A 440 13.77 -3.01 18.84
C TYR A 440 13.42 -4.48 18.65
N ASP A 441 12.28 -4.94 19.17
CA ASP A 441 11.87 -6.34 19.14
C ASP A 441 11.09 -6.73 17.87
N GLY A 442 10.75 -5.78 17.02
CA GLY A 442 10.07 -6.02 15.73
C GLY A 442 8.62 -6.42 15.87
N GLU A 443 8.04 -6.42 17.05
CA GLU A 443 6.63 -6.73 17.25
C GLU A 443 5.72 -5.56 16.92
N LYS A 444 4.77 -5.85 16.14
CA LYS A 444 4.02 -5.14 15.12
C LYS A 444 3.22 -3.90 15.46
N ALA A 445 2.79 -3.64 16.63
CA ALA A 445 1.79 -2.59 16.85
C ALA A 445 2.23 -1.57 17.90
N THR A 446 3.27 -1.87 18.60
CA THR A 446 3.88 -1.03 19.60
C THR A 446 5.39 -1.09 19.40
N ALA A 447 6.01 0.06 19.13
CA ALA A 447 7.45 0.17 19.11
C ALA A 447 7.98 -0.16 20.51
N ASN A 448 8.57 -1.34 20.65
CA ASN A 448 9.19 -1.78 21.91
C ASN A 448 10.68 -1.52 21.85
N PHE A 449 11.06 -0.25 21.96
CA PHE A 449 12.43 0.11 22.25
C PHE A 449 12.65 -0.08 23.76
N SER A 450 13.57 -0.95 24.13
CA SER A 450 14.00 -1.11 25.53
C SER A 450 15.44 -0.66 25.68
N SER A 451 15.70 0.16 26.69
CA SER A 451 17.07 0.44 27.11
C SER A 451 17.54 -0.68 28.02
N THR A 452 18.66 -1.33 27.66
CA THR A 452 19.30 -2.33 28.52
C THR A 452 20.38 -1.67 29.35
N GLY A 453 20.15 -1.55 30.61
CA GLY A 453 21.05 -1.06 31.64
C GLY A 453 20.25 -0.95 32.91
N ALA A 454 20.74 -1.48 34.04
CA ALA A 454 20.06 -1.38 35.30
C ALA A 454 19.84 0.11 35.62
N GLN A 455 18.62 0.56 35.48
CA GLN A 455 18.13 1.86 35.99
C GLN A 455 18.61 3.14 35.30
N ASN A 456 19.32 3.13 34.16
CA ASN A 456 19.78 4.35 33.46
C ASN A 456 20.10 5.54 34.39
N THR A 457 20.83 5.28 35.46
CA THR A 457 21.10 6.24 36.54
C THR A 457 22.55 6.70 36.48
N VAL A 458 22.76 8.01 36.38
CA VAL A 458 24.09 8.61 36.43
C VAL A 458 24.30 9.27 37.77
N LYS A 459 25.38 8.89 38.50
CA LYS A 459 25.65 9.28 39.86
C LYS A 459 26.80 10.30 39.95
N ASP A 460 26.60 11.40 40.67
CA ASP A 460 27.68 12.35 40.99
C ASP A 460 28.01 12.36 42.46
N SER A 461 29.28 12.51 42.74
CA SER A 461 29.78 12.72 44.10
C SER A 461 29.85 14.22 44.40
N THR A 462 29.52 14.61 45.61
CA THR A 462 29.72 15.99 46.11
C THR A 462 31.20 16.37 46.07
N LEU A 463 31.50 17.60 45.67
CA LEU A 463 32.85 18.12 45.76
C LEU A 463 33.27 18.14 47.23
N ASN A 464 34.37 17.45 47.54
CA ASN A 464 34.92 17.55 48.87
C ASN A 464 35.35 19.02 49.13
N ALA A 465 34.85 19.61 50.22
CA ALA A 465 35.35 20.91 50.63
C ALA A 465 36.87 20.83 50.74
N LEU A 466 37.58 21.70 50.05
CA LEU A 466 39.02 21.81 50.25
C LEU A 466 39.28 21.98 51.76
N PRO A 467 40.24 21.22 52.34
CA PRO A 467 40.57 21.48 53.74
C PRO A 467 40.84 22.96 53.90
N ALA A 468 40.20 23.59 54.90
CA ALA A 468 40.44 24.99 55.23
C ALA A 468 41.87 25.15 55.71
N THR A 469 42.84 25.21 54.75
CA THR A 469 44.28 25.34 55.01
C THR A 469 44.66 26.71 55.55
N GLY A 470 43.66 27.59 55.82
CA GLY A 470 43.91 28.97 56.31
C GLY A 470 43.57 29.27 57.77
N GLY A 471 42.92 28.33 58.51
CA GLY A 471 42.30 28.73 59.79
C GLY A 471 43.22 28.71 61.04
N ILE A 472 44.00 27.66 61.19
CA ILE A 472 44.75 27.50 62.53
C ILE A 472 46.27 27.68 62.30
N GLY A 473 46.81 27.24 61.20
CA GLY A 473 48.26 27.34 60.89
C GLY A 473 48.74 28.78 60.79
N THR A 474 48.02 29.60 60.00
CA THR A 474 48.38 31.04 59.82
C THR A 474 48.24 31.81 61.07
N THR A 475 47.22 31.56 61.96
CA THR A 475 47.06 32.24 63.23
C THR A 475 48.17 31.86 64.17
N ILE A 476 48.57 30.59 64.30
CA ILE A 476 49.67 30.13 65.13
C ILE A 476 51.00 30.70 64.64
N PHE A 477 51.27 30.66 63.31
CA PHE A 477 52.48 31.23 62.75
C PHE A 477 52.57 32.76 62.99
N THR A 478 51.47 33.48 62.88
CA THR A 478 51.39 34.92 63.13
C THR A 478 51.66 35.22 64.61
N ILE A 479 51.01 34.51 65.53
CA ILE A 479 51.22 34.69 66.97
C ILE A 479 52.64 34.33 67.35
N VAL A 480 53.17 33.23 66.94
CA VAL A 480 54.56 32.80 67.21
C VAL A 480 55.54 33.76 66.56
N GLY A 481 55.38 34.16 65.34
CA GLY A 481 56.21 35.12 64.63
C GLY A 481 56.22 36.51 65.27
N CYS A 482 55.08 37.02 65.70
CA CYS A 482 54.99 38.29 66.42
C CYS A 482 55.67 38.14 67.81
N GLY A 483 55.51 37.02 68.51
CA GLY A 483 56.17 36.77 69.80
C GLY A 483 57.70 36.74 69.68
N ILE A 484 58.24 36.13 68.66
CA ILE A 484 59.70 36.10 68.35
C ILE A 484 60.22 37.52 68.05
N MET A 485 59.49 38.31 67.24
CA MET A 485 59.85 39.69 66.89
C MET A 485 59.87 40.56 68.18
N ILE A 486 58.90 40.42 69.06
CA ILE A 486 58.86 41.17 70.32
C ILE A 486 60.03 40.73 71.21
N ALA A 487 60.30 39.46 71.33
CA ALA A 487 61.43 38.95 72.10
C ALA A 487 62.77 39.44 71.50
N ALA A 488 62.96 39.42 70.18
CA ALA A 488 64.15 39.94 69.57
C ALA A 488 64.34 41.46 69.74
N ALA A 489 63.25 42.24 69.68
CA ALA A 489 63.27 43.66 69.93
C ALA A 489 63.64 43.95 71.42
N GLY A 490 63.05 43.14 72.37
CA GLY A 490 63.36 43.23 73.76
C GLY A 490 64.85 42.93 74.07
N LEU A 491 65.42 41.90 73.46
CA LEU A 491 66.84 41.55 73.58
C LEU A 491 67.72 42.62 72.98
N PHE A 492 67.34 43.15 71.85
CA PHE A 492 68.08 44.25 71.17
C PHE A 492 68.13 45.51 72.10
N PHE A 493 67.05 45.91 72.68
CA PHE A 493 67.01 47.06 73.61
C PHE A 493 67.75 46.75 74.91
N ALA A 494 67.66 45.51 75.44
CA ALA A 494 68.40 45.11 76.56
C ALA A 494 69.96 45.07 76.38
N SER A 495 70.42 44.65 75.21
CA SER A 495 71.82 44.69 74.81
C SER A 495 72.39 46.09 74.72
N ARG A 496 71.65 47.00 74.07
CA ARG A 496 72.03 48.43 73.96
C ARG A 496 72.10 49.13 75.29
N ARG A 497 71.31 48.73 76.29
CA ARG A 497 71.40 49.26 77.66
C ARG A 497 72.64 48.81 78.37
N LYS A 498 73.30 47.70 77.95
CA LYS A 498 74.54 47.23 78.54
C LYS A 498 75.82 47.92 77.96
N GLU A 499 75.69 48.51 76.77
CA GLU A 499 76.84 49.25 76.18
C GLU A 499 76.92 50.71 76.62
N ASN A 500 75.96 51.23 77.31
CA ASN A 500 75.89 52.61 77.82
C ASN A 500 76.04 52.73 79.33
N ARG A 501 76.77 51.75 79.98
CA ARG A 501 77.18 51.84 81.38
C ARG A 501 78.64 51.73 81.52
#